data_17fd9fc5afacadb20cba1d76887503ac
#
_entry.id   17fd9fc5afacadb20cba1d76887503ac
#
_cell.length_a   1.000
_cell.length_b   1.000
_cell.length_c   1.000
_cell.angle_alpha   90.00
_cell.angle_beta   90.00
_cell.angle_gamma   90.00
#
_symmetry.space_group_name_H-M   'P 1'
#
loop_
_entity.id
_entity.type
_entity.pdbx_description
1 polymer ?
#
loop_
_entity_poly.entity_id
_entity_poly.type
_entity_poly.pdbx_seq_one_letter_code
_entity_poly.pdbx_strand_id
1 'polypeptide(L)'
;YMMLYTSEDIDEIGRNVESWNTEGLILIGMLHDHYLKIRSKYKKPAVLIDSYTPKNIARYVNIGLDDEEGGYLMTKYLLNCGHRKIAFLADNMEGVDYIRYTGHQRALQEYGLDIDLDNLIVIRPSKYERQGSMEEIYAVAHKFTAFMCCSDYYAVTLMKYLKEKGIRFPEDLSITGFDDNLYAQLSCPSLTTIHQDIFPRGTIAAEYLFKRIDGWNPKTTNLSRPVRLVVRDSVKLLNPPEDDSSDDSSAL
;
A
#
# COMPACT_ATOMS: atom_id res chain seq x y z
N TYR A 1 20.95 -15.32 -16.70
CA TYR A 1 20.15 -15.92 -15.61
C TYR A 1 19.63 -14.81 -14.70
N MET A 2 18.42 -14.98 -14.15
CA MET A 2 17.84 -14.10 -13.13
C MET A 2 17.81 -14.89 -11.81
N MET A 3 18.23 -14.23 -10.70
CA MET A 3 18.17 -14.81 -9.37
C MET A 3 17.32 -13.90 -8.49
N LEU A 4 16.38 -14.47 -7.77
CA LEU A 4 15.62 -13.78 -6.73
C LEU A 4 16.30 -13.99 -5.38
N TYR A 5 16.53 -12.91 -4.65
CA TYR A 5 17.07 -12.95 -3.30
C TYR A 5 16.29 -12.01 -2.39
N THR A 6 15.98 -12.48 -1.20
CA THR A 6 15.27 -11.72 -0.18
C THR A 6 16.01 -11.82 1.16
N SER A 7 16.16 -10.72 1.87
CA SER A 7 16.68 -10.67 3.23
C SER A 7 16.13 -9.44 3.95
N GLU A 8 15.95 -9.55 5.25
CA GLU A 8 15.63 -8.42 6.13
C GLU A 8 16.91 -7.65 6.52
N ASP A 9 18.09 -8.25 6.34
CA ASP A 9 19.39 -7.62 6.63
C ASP A 9 19.97 -6.94 5.37
N ILE A 10 19.90 -5.62 5.34
CA ILE A 10 20.42 -4.81 4.23
C ILE A 10 21.94 -4.95 4.06
N ASP A 11 22.69 -5.24 5.13
CA ASP A 11 24.14 -5.47 5.05
C ASP A 11 24.43 -6.83 4.43
N GLU A 12 23.63 -7.83 4.69
CA GLU A 12 23.70 -9.13 4.02
C GLU A 12 23.43 -8.97 2.52
N ILE A 13 22.37 -8.25 2.14
CA ILE A 13 22.09 -7.93 0.73
C ILE A 13 23.32 -7.25 0.10
N GLY A 14 23.88 -6.24 0.76
CA GLY A 14 25.04 -5.52 0.26
C GLY A 14 26.27 -6.42 0.06
N ARG A 15 26.57 -7.32 0.99
CA ARG A 15 27.68 -8.28 0.89
C ARG A 15 27.47 -9.25 -0.28
N ASN A 16 26.27 -9.79 -0.41
CA ASN A 16 25.95 -10.76 -1.45
C ASN A 16 26.01 -10.12 -2.84
N VAL A 17 25.41 -8.93 -3.01
CA VAL A 17 25.40 -8.21 -4.27
C VAL A 17 26.84 -7.87 -4.73
N GLU A 18 27.75 -7.56 -3.80
CA GLU A 18 29.14 -7.30 -4.09
C GLU A 18 29.88 -8.56 -4.55
N SER A 19 29.60 -9.71 -3.91
CA SER A 19 30.23 -10.99 -4.23
C SER A 19 29.73 -11.62 -5.51
N TRP A 20 28.47 -11.34 -5.92
CA TRP A 20 27.89 -11.87 -7.12
C TRP A 20 28.33 -11.09 -8.34
N ASN A 21 28.84 -11.77 -9.35
CA ASN A 21 29.24 -11.15 -10.60
C ASN A 21 28.03 -10.91 -11.51
N THR A 22 27.03 -10.18 -10.99
CA THR A 22 25.83 -9.81 -11.74
C THR A 22 26.09 -8.60 -12.66
N GLU A 23 25.39 -8.51 -13.79
CA GLU A 23 25.49 -7.37 -14.70
C GLU A 23 24.60 -6.20 -14.31
N GLY A 24 23.52 -6.47 -13.54
CA GLY A 24 22.60 -5.46 -13.04
C GLY A 24 21.68 -5.97 -11.95
N LEU A 25 20.92 -5.05 -11.33
CA LEU A 25 20.01 -5.32 -10.23
C LEU A 25 18.63 -4.72 -10.48
N ILE A 26 17.59 -5.44 -10.07
CA ILE A 26 16.27 -4.86 -9.78
C ILE A 26 16.08 -4.92 -8.28
N LEU A 27 15.88 -3.76 -7.66
CA LEU A 27 15.70 -3.60 -6.22
C LEU A 27 14.25 -3.22 -5.95
N ILE A 28 13.55 -3.98 -5.10
CA ILE A 28 12.12 -3.81 -4.84
C ILE A 28 11.90 -3.35 -3.41
N GLY A 29 11.09 -2.30 -3.20
CA GLY A 29 10.71 -1.80 -1.87
C GLY A 29 11.86 -1.21 -1.07
N MET A 30 12.92 -0.71 -1.73
CA MET A 30 14.08 -0.15 -1.05
C MET A 30 13.79 1.23 -0.48
N LEU A 31 14.00 1.38 0.82
CA LEU A 31 14.08 2.69 1.44
C LEU A 31 15.31 3.45 0.94
N HIS A 32 15.24 4.77 1.00
CA HIS A 32 16.29 5.65 0.49
C HIS A 32 17.69 5.30 1.02
N ASP A 33 17.85 5.20 2.32
CA ASP A 33 19.14 4.95 2.96
C ASP A 33 19.68 3.55 2.64
N HIS A 34 18.77 2.56 2.53
CA HIS A 34 19.11 1.21 2.08
C HIS A 34 19.65 1.21 0.66
N TYR A 35 19.00 1.94 -0.25
CA TYR A 35 19.48 2.10 -1.61
C TYR A 35 20.86 2.76 -1.66
N LEU A 36 21.09 3.84 -0.91
CA LEU A 36 22.39 4.49 -0.85
C LEU A 36 23.48 3.55 -0.35
N LYS A 37 23.18 2.76 0.66
CA LYS A 37 24.11 1.78 1.24
C LYS A 37 24.53 0.72 0.21
N ILE A 38 23.58 0.17 -0.55
CA ILE A 38 23.87 -0.76 -1.65
C ILE A 38 24.67 -0.04 -2.74
N ARG A 39 24.26 1.16 -3.17
CA ARG A 39 24.94 1.93 -4.22
C ARG A 39 26.34 2.38 -3.87
N SER A 40 26.67 2.50 -2.60
CA SER A 40 28.05 2.81 -2.17
C SER A 40 29.03 1.70 -2.59
N LYS A 41 28.61 0.45 -2.55
CA LYS A 41 29.40 -0.74 -2.87
C LYS A 41 29.20 -1.20 -4.30
N TYR A 42 27.95 -1.23 -4.79
CA TYR A 42 27.60 -1.74 -6.11
C TYR A 42 27.41 -0.63 -7.13
N LYS A 43 28.29 -0.57 -8.13
CA LYS A 43 28.34 0.52 -9.15
C LYS A 43 27.69 0.17 -10.48
N LYS A 44 27.34 -1.11 -10.70
CA LYS A 44 26.72 -1.57 -11.94
C LYS A 44 25.28 -1.07 -12.07
N PRO A 45 24.62 -1.21 -13.22
CA PRO A 45 23.25 -0.79 -13.45
C PRO A 45 22.25 -1.31 -12.42
N ALA A 46 21.34 -0.46 -11.96
CA ALA A 46 20.24 -0.84 -11.10
C ALA A 46 18.95 -0.11 -11.49
N VAL A 47 17.83 -0.81 -11.36
CA VAL A 47 16.46 -0.28 -11.51
C VAL A 47 15.72 -0.54 -10.20
N LEU A 48 14.89 0.41 -9.81
CA LEU A 48 14.12 0.36 -8.57
C LEU A 48 12.65 0.09 -8.90
N ILE A 49 11.99 -0.63 -8.01
CA ILE A 49 10.53 -0.77 -8.00
C ILE A 49 10.06 -0.38 -6.60
N ASP A 50 9.04 0.48 -6.51
CA ASP A 50 8.44 0.97 -5.26
C ASP A 50 9.46 1.56 -4.27
N SER A 51 10.44 2.26 -4.80
CA SER A 51 11.49 2.89 -4.00
C SER A 51 11.36 4.40 -4.11
N TYR A 52 10.85 5.01 -3.04
CA TYR A 52 10.72 6.47 -2.97
C TYR A 52 12.03 7.07 -2.51
N THR A 53 12.75 7.64 -3.47
CA THR A 53 14.00 8.35 -3.18
C THR A 53 13.76 9.85 -3.29
N PRO A 54 14.32 10.68 -2.39
CA PRO A 54 14.21 12.12 -2.52
C PRO A 54 14.72 12.63 -3.86
N LYS A 55 14.14 13.73 -4.33
CA LYS A 55 14.39 14.33 -5.66
C LYS A 55 15.86 14.63 -5.99
N ASN A 56 16.76 14.57 -5.00
CA ASN A 56 18.15 14.98 -5.12
C ASN A 56 19.14 13.87 -5.53
N ILE A 57 18.68 12.63 -5.73
CA ILE A 57 19.55 11.56 -6.23
C ILE A 57 19.53 11.56 -7.75
N ALA A 58 20.69 11.81 -8.35
CA ALA A 58 20.86 11.76 -9.80
C ALA A 58 21.00 10.31 -10.29
N ARG A 59 20.35 10.03 -11.43
CA ARG A 59 20.61 8.84 -12.27
C ARG A 59 20.10 7.51 -11.73
N TYR A 60 18.85 7.46 -11.30
CA TYR A 60 18.16 6.20 -11.07
C TYR A 60 16.91 6.10 -11.95
N VAL A 61 16.41 4.88 -12.12
CA VAL A 61 15.09 4.60 -12.69
C VAL A 61 14.28 3.91 -11.59
N ASN A 62 13.12 4.44 -11.28
CA ASN A 62 12.16 3.84 -10.37
C ASN A 62 10.82 3.66 -11.08
N ILE A 63 10.24 2.49 -10.93
CA ILE A 63 8.91 2.17 -11.43
C ILE A 63 8.01 1.99 -10.21
N GLY A 64 7.24 3.02 -9.92
CA GLY A 64 6.30 3.06 -8.80
C GLY A 64 4.84 2.97 -9.25
N LEU A 65 3.97 3.17 -8.29
CA LEU A 65 2.54 3.33 -8.45
C LEU A 65 2.13 4.76 -8.11
N ASP A 66 0.92 5.11 -8.47
CA ASP A 66 0.26 6.29 -7.94
C ASP A 66 -0.35 5.97 -6.56
N ASP A 67 0.58 5.73 -5.61
CA ASP A 67 0.24 5.30 -4.24
C ASP A 67 -0.57 6.35 -3.49
N GLU A 68 -0.30 7.64 -3.73
CA GLU A 68 -1.08 8.73 -3.14
C GLU A 68 -2.52 8.69 -3.65
N GLU A 69 -2.71 8.55 -4.97
CA GLU A 69 -4.05 8.44 -5.56
C GLU A 69 -4.77 7.19 -5.06
N GLY A 70 -4.06 6.06 -4.89
CA GLY A 70 -4.63 4.85 -4.31
C GLY A 70 -5.15 5.07 -2.88
N GLY A 71 -4.36 5.73 -2.04
CA GLY A 71 -4.77 6.12 -0.69
C GLY A 71 -5.97 7.05 -0.68
N TYR A 72 -5.98 8.02 -1.58
CA TYR A 72 -7.09 8.95 -1.76
C TYR A 72 -8.38 8.26 -2.24
N LEU A 73 -8.31 7.45 -3.29
CA LEU A 73 -9.48 6.75 -3.84
C LEU A 73 -10.14 5.83 -2.81
N MET A 74 -9.35 5.07 -2.06
CA MET A 74 -9.86 4.18 -1.03
C MET A 74 -10.54 4.94 0.10
N THR A 75 -9.91 6.00 0.59
CA THR A 75 -10.47 6.81 1.67
C THR A 75 -11.74 7.52 1.22
N LYS A 76 -11.73 8.10 0.03
CA LYS A 76 -12.92 8.74 -0.56
C LYS A 76 -14.09 7.75 -0.70
N TYR A 77 -13.80 6.51 -1.10
CA TYR A 77 -14.82 5.46 -1.16
C TYR A 77 -15.41 5.18 0.23
N LEU A 78 -14.59 5.00 1.26
CA LEU A 78 -15.06 4.79 2.63
C LEU A 78 -15.91 5.98 3.14
N LEU A 79 -15.48 7.21 2.85
CA LEU A 79 -16.22 8.42 3.20
C LEU A 79 -17.57 8.50 2.50
N ASN A 80 -17.64 8.11 1.22
CA ASN A 80 -18.89 8.02 0.45
C ASN A 80 -19.82 6.93 0.99
N CYS A 81 -19.27 5.85 1.54
CA CYS A 81 -20.04 4.82 2.26
C CYS A 81 -20.53 5.28 3.65
N GLY A 82 -20.26 6.52 4.06
CA GLY A 82 -20.69 7.11 5.34
C GLY A 82 -19.71 6.92 6.49
N HIS A 83 -18.57 6.27 6.29
CA HIS A 83 -17.55 6.12 7.33
C HIS A 83 -16.91 7.47 7.65
N ARG A 84 -16.72 7.76 8.95
CA ARG A 84 -16.03 8.97 9.44
C ARG A 84 -14.94 8.64 10.45
N LYS A 85 -15.04 7.48 11.11
CA LYS A 85 -14.05 6.96 12.05
C LYS A 85 -13.28 5.85 11.34
N ILE A 86 -12.23 6.25 10.61
CA ILE A 86 -11.40 5.39 9.77
C ILE A 86 -10.00 5.34 10.36
N ALA A 87 -9.49 4.15 10.68
CA ALA A 87 -8.09 3.99 11.02
C ALA A 87 -7.28 3.61 9.77
N PHE A 88 -6.10 4.21 9.63
CA PHE A 88 -5.11 3.82 8.64
C PHE A 88 -4.08 2.89 9.30
N LEU A 89 -3.87 1.70 8.72
CA LEU A 89 -2.96 0.69 9.24
C LEU A 89 -1.79 0.51 8.28
N ALA A 90 -0.59 0.85 8.75
CA ALA A 90 0.67 0.74 8.01
C ALA A 90 1.61 -0.27 8.68
N ASP A 91 2.60 -0.80 7.96
CA ASP A 91 3.69 -1.57 8.57
C ASP A 91 4.89 -0.68 8.94
N ASN A 92 5.01 0.46 8.27
CA ASN A 92 5.96 1.51 8.60
C ASN A 92 5.43 2.88 8.11
N MET A 93 6.08 3.96 8.52
CA MET A 93 5.74 5.31 8.05
C MET A 93 6.81 5.88 7.13
N GLU A 94 7.34 5.03 6.28
CA GLU A 94 8.30 5.36 5.25
C GLU A 94 7.86 4.76 3.91
N GLY A 95 8.47 5.21 2.83
CA GLY A 95 8.23 4.64 1.50
C GLY A 95 6.77 4.72 1.04
N VAL A 96 6.26 3.60 0.56
CA VAL A 96 4.92 3.52 -0.07
C VAL A 96 3.78 3.77 0.92
N ASP A 97 3.89 3.27 2.15
CA ASP A 97 2.83 3.42 3.14
C ASP A 97 2.63 4.88 3.56
N TYR A 98 3.74 5.62 3.70
CA TYR A 98 3.66 7.06 3.94
C TYR A 98 2.97 7.80 2.79
N ILE A 99 3.26 7.42 1.54
CA ILE A 99 2.63 8.05 0.37
C ILE A 99 1.14 7.71 0.30
N ARG A 100 0.75 6.46 0.57
CA ARG A 100 -0.66 6.06 0.69
C ARG A 100 -1.37 6.82 1.80
N TYR A 101 -0.69 7.04 2.93
CA TYR A 101 -1.21 7.84 4.03
C TYR A 101 -1.40 9.30 3.65
N THR A 102 -0.52 9.91 2.83
CA THR A 102 -0.75 11.29 2.35
C THR A 102 -2.01 11.39 1.49
N GLY A 103 -2.31 10.37 0.68
CA GLY A 103 -3.57 10.28 -0.06
C GLY A 103 -4.80 10.16 0.86
N HIS A 104 -4.69 9.35 1.92
CA HIS A 104 -5.70 9.25 2.96
C HIS A 104 -5.97 10.62 3.61
N GLN A 105 -4.92 11.33 4.01
CA GLN A 105 -5.04 12.66 4.61
C GLN A 105 -5.71 13.66 3.65
N ARG A 106 -5.32 13.66 2.37
CA ARG A 106 -5.93 14.52 1.34
C ARG A 106 -7.44 14.31 1.23
N ALA A 107 -7.90 13.05 1.23
CA ALA A 107 -9.32 12.74 1.18
C ALA A 107 -10.07 13.18 2.44
N LEU A 108 -9.50 12.99 3.63
CA LEU A 108 -10.09 13.48 4.88
C LEU A 108 -10.26 15.01 4.86
N GLN A 109 -9.23 15.74 4.44
CA GLN A 109 -9.26 17.20 4.34
C GLN A 109 -10.32 17.69 3.34
N GLU A 110 -10.47 17.03 2.18
CA GLU A 110 -11.50 17.35 1.18
C GLU A 110 -12.92 17.24 1.77
N TYR A 111 -13.13 16.30 2.72
CA TYR A 111 -14.39 16.10 3.42
C TYR A 111 -14.52 16.91 4.72
N GLY A 112 -13.59 17.84 4.99
CA GLY A 112 -13.61 18.68 6.18
C GLY A 112 -13.38 17.93 7.49
N LEU A 113 -12.70 16.79 7.45
CA LEU A 113 -12.36 15.99 8.61
C LEU A 113 -10.93 16.30 9.07
N ASP A 114 -10.76 16.34 10.38
CA ASP A 114 -9.44 16.51 10.99
C ASP A 114 -8.56 15.26 10.83
N ILE A 115 -7.27 15.48 10.68
CA ILE A 115 -6.27 14.42 10.69
C ILE A 115 -5.91 14.16 12.15
N ASP A 116 -6.36 13.02 12.64
CA ASP A 116 -6.05 12.56 14.00
C ASP A 116 -4.97 11.46 13.92
N LEU A 117 -3.83 11.72 14.54
CA LEU A 117 -2.71 10.76 14.55
C LEU A 117 -3.03 9.51 15.37
N ASP A 118 -4.00 9.55 16.28
CA ASP A 118 -4.46 8.36 17.00
C ASP A 118 -5.19 7.36 16.09
N ASN A 119 -5.58 7.80 14.88
CA ASN A 119 -6.17 6.95 13.84
C ASN A 119 -5.11 6.31 12.92
N LEU A 120 -3.83 6.63 13.11
CA LEU A 120 -2.71 5.99 12.44
C LEU A 120 -2.14 4.88 13.31
N ILE A 121 -2.28 3.65 12.87
CA ILE A 121 -1.81 2.47 13.61
C ILE A 121 -0.67 1.82 12.84
N VAL A 122 0.50 1.71 13.45
CA VAL A 122 1.66 1.05 12.85
C VAL A 122 1.75 -0.39 13.36
N ILE A 123 1.62 -1.34 12.44
CA ILE A 123 1.75 -2.77 12.70
C ILE A 123 3.25 -3.10 12.69
N ARG A 124 3.78 -3.63 13.79
CA ARG A 124 5.19 -3.99 13.86
C ARG A 124 5.50 -5.12 12.86
N PRO A 125 6.51 -4.96 12.00
CA PRO A 125 6.78 -5.91 10.91
C PRO A 125 7.33 -7.25 11.41
N SER A 126 7.99 -7.26 12.56
CA SER A 126 8.54 -8.50 13.16
C SER A 126 7.45 -9.53 13.42
N LYS A 127 7.67 -10.75 12.96
CA LYS A 127 6.72 -11.86 13.16
C LYS A 127 6.39 -12.10 14.63
N TYR A 128 7.34 -11.85 15.53
CA TYR A 128 7.16 -12.04 16.97
C TYR A 128 6.38 -10.89 17.62
N GLU A 129 6.49 -9.68 17.11
CA GLU A 129 5.80 -8.50 17.64
C GLU A 129 4.41 -8.29 17.01
N ARG A 130 4.16 -8.92 15.85
CA ARG A 130 2.91 -8.77 15.11
C ARG A 130 1.70 -9.23 15.91
N GLN A 131 1.82 -10.28 16.71
CA GLN A 131 0.73 -10.73 17.58
C GLN A 131 0.37 -9.66 18.60
N GLY A 132 1.35 -9.01 19.21
CA GLY A 132 1.12 -7.87 20.11
C GLY A 132 0.40 -6.72 19.41
N SER A 133 0.80 -6.39 18.19
CA SER A 133 0.11 -5.36 17.38
C SER A 133 -1.36 -5.73 17.11
N MET A 134 -1.66 -7.01 16.84
CA MET A 134 -3.05 -7.45 16.63
C MET A 134 -3.91 -7.31 17.89
N GLU A 135 -3.35 -7.56 19.07
CA GLU A 135 -4.03 -7.37 20.36
C GLU A 135 -4.26 -5.88 20.66
N GLU A 136 -3.26 -5.03 20.38
CA GLU A 136 -3.39 -3.57 20.50
C GLU A 136 -4.49 -3.03 19.57
N ILE A 137 -4.54 -3.50 18.31
CA ILE A 137 -5.59 -3.12 17.35
C ILE A 137 -6.97 -3.58 17.83
N TYR A 138 -7.08 -4.82 18.32
CA TYR A 138 -8.36 -5.32 18.84
C TYR A 138 -8.88 -4.46 20.00
N ALA A 139 -8.01 -4.04 20.90
CA ALA A 139 -8.39 -3.21 22.05
C ALA A 139 -9.02 -1.86 21.62
N VAL A 140 -8.63 -1.31 20.48
CA VAL A 140 -9.12 -0.03 19.97
C VAL A 140 -10.13 -0.16 18.83
N ALA A 141 -10.37 -1.35 18.29
CA ALA A 141 -11.22 -1.58 17.12
C ALA A 141 -12.63 -0.97 17.27
N HIS A 142 -13.19 -0.99 18.49
CA HIS A 142 -14.50 -0.43 18.80
C HIS A 142 -14.61 1.10 18.58
N LYS A 143 -13.50 1.81 18.44
CA LYS A 143 -13.46 3.27 18.15
C LYS A 143 -13.74 3.58 16.70
N PHE A 144 -13.58 2.61 15.79
CA PHE A 144 -13.60 2.78 14.35
C PHE A 144 -14.79 2.09 13.70
N THR A 145 -15.17 2.57 12.53
CA THR A 145 -16.16 1.94 11.66
C THR A 145 -15.52 1.28 10.44
N ALA A 146 -14.29 1.66 10.11
CA ALA A 146 -13.52 1.08 9.02
C ALA A 146 -12.03 1.06 9.32
N PHE A 147 -11.35 0.03 8.84
CA PHE A 147 -9.90 -0.08 8.76
C PHE A 147 -9.45 -0.02 7.31
N MET A 148 -8.55 0.92 7.01
CA MET A 148 -7.82 0.99 5.74
C MET A 148 -6.42 0.44 5.95
N CYS A 149 -6.15 -0.76 5.45
CA CYS A 149 -4.84 -1.40 5.58
C CYS A 149 -3.95 -1.05 4.37
N CYS A 150 -2.66 -0.87 4.62
CA CYS A 150 -1.67 -0.56 3.60
C CYS A 150 -1.46 -1.68 2.56
N SER A 151 -1.87 -2.93 2.88
CA SER A 151 -1.83 -4.06 1.94
C SER A 151 -2.92 -5.08 2.21
N ASP A 152 -3.23 -5.89 1.21
CA ASP A 152 -4.18 -7.00 1.32
C ASP A 152 -3.73 -8.05 2.33
N TYR A 153 -2.42 -8.29 2.42
CA TYR A 153 -1.87 -9.24 3.37
C TYR A 153 -2.18 -8.85 4.82
N TYR A 154 -1.98 -7.58 5.18
CA TYR A 154 -2.31 -7.09 6.51
C TYR A 154 -3.82 -7.09 6.77
N ALA A 155 -4.61 -6.67 5.77
CA ALA A 155 -6.06 -6.67 5.88
C ALA A 155 -6.62 -8.07 6.18
N VAL A 156 -6.21 -9.09 5.41
CA VAL A 156 -6.71 -10.46 5.58
C VAL A 156 -6.18 -11.10 6.86
N THR A 157 -4.93 -10.83 7.23
CA THR A 157 -4.36 -11.31 8.50
C THR A 157 -5.11 -10.74 9.69
N LEU A 158 -5.38 -9.43 9.69
CA LEU A 158 -6.13 -8.74 10.73
C LEU A 158 -7.58 -9.21 10.78
N MET A 159 -8.23 -9.32 9.62
CA MET A 159 -9.60 -9.82 9.52
C MET A 159 -9.74 -11.22 10.11
N LYS A 160 -8.79 -12.12 9.85
CA LYS A 160 -8.77 -13.46 10.46
C LYS A 160 -8.68 -13.37 11.99
N TYR A 161 -7.73 -12.61 12.51
CA TYR A 161 -7.53 -12.46 13.94
C TYR A 161 -8.76 -11.87 14.64
N LEU A 162 -9.34 -10.80 14.08
CA LEU A 162 -10.50 -10.13 14.68
C LEU A 162 -11.78 -10.99 14.60
N LYS A 163 -11.92 -11.82 13.58
CA LYS A 163 -13.02 -12.82 13.51
C LYS A 163 -12.94 -13.84 14.64
N GLU A 164 -11.75 -14.30 15.00
CA GLU A 164 -11.53 -15.19 16.15
C GLU A 164 -11.93 -14.51 17.50
N LYS A 165 -11.95 -13.17 17.54
CA LYS A 165 -12.43 -12.36 18.66
C LYS A 165 -13.92 -12.00 18.56
N GLY A 166 -14.63 -12.49 17.55
CA GLY A 166 -16.07 -12.29 17.37
C GLY A 166 -16.48 -11.07 16.55
N ILE A 167 -15.55 -10.31 15.97
CA ILE A 167 -15.86 -9.18 15.08
C ILE A 167 -16.28 -9.71 13.71
N ARG A 168 -17.44 -9.26 13.23
CA ARG A 168 -17.98 -9.62 11.91
C ARG A 168 -17.64 -8.54 10.88
N PHE A 169 -17.29 -8.99 9.69
CA PHE A 169 -17.01 -8.13 8.54
C PHE A 169 -18.03 -8.39 7.45
N PRO A 170 -18.65 -7.35 6.85
CA PRO A 170 -18.51 -5.92 7.15
C PRO A 170 -19.47 -5.41 8.23
N GLU A 171 -20.24 -6.28 8.93
CA GLU A 171 -21.36 -5.91 9.78
C GLU A 171 -20.97 -5.00 10.94
N ASP A 172 -19.90 -5.38 11.67
CA ASP A 172 -19.42 -4.66 12.84
C ASP A 172 -18.29 -3.69 12.49
N LEU A 173 -17.45 -4.04 11.49
CA LEU A 173 -16.29 -3.27 11.05
C LEU A 173 -16.05 -3.49 9.56
N SER A 174 -15.90 -2.42 8.80
CA SER A 174 -15.43 -2.48 7.41
C SER A 174 -13.91 -2.59 7.36
N ILE A 175 -13.38 -3.26 6.33
CA ILE A 175 -11.94 -3.37 6.13
C ILE A 175 -11.59 -3.31 4.65
N THR A 176 -10.50 -2.63 4.33
CA THR A 176 -9.97 -2.51 2.97
C THR A 176 -8.48 -2.81 2.93
N GLY A 177 -7.98 -3.16 1.74
CA GLY A 177 -6.58 -3.44 1.50
C GLY A 177 -5.99 -2.63 0.36
N PHE A 178 -4.83 -3.07 -0.11
CA PHE A 178 -4.12 -2.54 -1.26
C PHE A 178 -3.38 -3.71 -1.93
N ASP A 179 -3.34 -3.80 -3.25
CA ASP A 179 -2.63 -4.68 -4.18
C ASP A 179 -3.55 -5.44 -5.14
N ASP A 180 -4.75 -5.83 -4.73
CA ASP A 180 -5.69 -6.72 -5.46
C ASP A 180 -5.05 -8.08 -5.78
N ASN A 181 -4.36 -8.62 -4.81
CA ASN A 181 -3.72 -9.93 -4.93
C ASN A 181 -4.69 -11.08 -4.62
N LEU A 182 -4.18 -12.32 -4.63
CA LEU A 182 -5.00 -13.50 -4.38
C LEU A 182 -5.65 -13.52 -2.98
N TYR A 183 -5.02 -12.90 -1.98
CA TYR A 183 -5.60 -12.80 -0.63
C TYR A 183 -6.90 -11.99 -0.63
N ALA A 184 -6.94 -10.89 -1.39
CA ALA A 184 -8.14 -10.06 -1.49
C ALA A 184 -9.32 -10.81 -2.13
N GLN A 185 -9.03 -11.62 -3.15
CA GLN A 185 -10.03 -12.34 -3.93
C GLN A 185 -10.61 -13.55 -3.17
N LEU A 186 -9.76 -14.25 -2.42
CA LEU A 186 -10.12 -15.49 -1.71
C LEU A 186 -10.56 -15.27 -0.26
N SER A 187 -10.44 -14.05 0.28
CA SER A 187 -10.93 -13.75 1.62
C SER A 187 -12.46 -13.82 1.70
N CYS A 188 -12.96 -14.03 2.91
CA CYS A 188 -14.40 -14.03 3.17
C CYS A 188 -14.70 -13.11 4.37
N PRO A 189 -15.40 -11.98 4.15
CA PRO A 189 -15.85 -11.45 2.86
C PRO A 189 -14.69 -11.17 1.91
N SER A 190 -14.95 -11.10 0.61
CA SER A 190 -13.98 -10.72 -0.40
C SER A 190 -13.58 -9.25 -0.20
N LEU A 191 -12.28 -8.93 -0.34
CA LEU A 191 -11.71 -7.67 0.12
C LEU A 191 -11.83 -6.57 -0.93
N THR A 192 -12.43 -5.45 -0.56
CA THR A 192 -12.35 -4.17 -1.29
C THR A 192 -10.91 -3.67 -1.20
N THR A 193 -10.30 -3.35 -2.33
CA THR A 193 -8.86 -3.06 -2.41
C THR A 193 -8.52 -2.10 -3.55
N ILE A 194 -7.27 -1.68 -3.61
CA ILE A 194 -6.70 -0.95 -4.76
C ILE A 194 -5.95 -1.93 -5.64
N HIS A 195 -6.35 -2.01 -6.91
CA HIS A 195 -5.67 -2.84 -7.92
C HIS A 195 -4.41 -2.17 -8.43
N GLN A 196 -3.34 -2.94 -8.47
CA GLN A 196 -2.10 -2.61 -9.17
C GLN A 196 -1.78 -3.66 -10.23
N ASP A 197 -1.35 -3.20 -11.40
CA ASP A 197 -0.93 -4.10 -12.46
C ASP A 197 0.57 -4.41 -12.32
N ILE A 198 0.88 -5.59 -11.75
CA ILE A 198 2.26 -5.99 -11.43
C ILE A 198 3.05 -6.46 -12.65
N PHE A 199 2.39 -7.09 -13.64
CA PHE A 199 3.09 -7.68 -14.79
C PHE A 199 3.79 -6.64 -15.66
N PRO A 200 3.15 -5.56 -16.13
CA PRO A 200 3.82 -4.51 -16.91
C PRO A 200 4.98 -3.87 -16.14
N ARG A 201 4.89 -3.76 -14.81
CA ARG A 201 5.96 -3.17 -14.00
C ARG A 201 7.24 -3.99 -14.05
N GLY A 202 7.12 -5.31 -13.91
CA GLY A 202 8.26 -6.23 -14.04
C GLY A 202 8.89 -6.16 -15.43
N THR A 203 8.06 -6.15 -16.48
CA THR A 203 8.53 -6.02 -17.87
C THR A 203 9.28 -4.71 -18.10
N ILE A 204 8.70 -3.59 -17.69
CA ILE A 204 9.30 -2.26 -17.78
C ILE A 204 10.62 -2.22 -17.01
N ALA A 205 10.67 -2.78 -15.78
CA ALA A 205 11.91 -2.81 -15.01
C ALA A 205 13.03 -3.57 -15.71
N ALA A 206 12.72 -4.72 -16.30
CA ALA A 206 13.68 -5.50 -17.07
C ALA A 206 14.17 -4.75 -18.31
N GLU A 207 13.26 -4.14 -19.09
CA GLU A 207 13.63 -3.34 -20.28
C GLU A 207 14.56 -2.17 -19.92
N TYR A 208 14.26 -1.44 -18.86
CA TYR A 208 15.10 -0.33 -18.41
C TYR A 208 16.44 -0.83 -17.88
N LEU A 209 16.47 -1.98 -17.20
CA LEU A 209 17.73 -2.56 -16.74
C LEU A 209 18.62 -2.94 -17.93
N PHE A 210 18.09 -3.61 -18.97
CA PHE A 210 18.86 -3.93 -20.18
C PHE A 210 19.37 -2.68 -20.87
N LYS A 211 18.56 -1.66 -21.08
CA LYS A 211 19.01 -0.38 -21.64
C LYS A 211 20.18 0.22 -20.84
N ARG A 212 20.13 0.10 -19.51
CA ARG A 212 21.21 0.59 -18.64
C ARG A 212 22.49 -0.26 -18.72
N ILE A 213 22.36 -1.57 -18.90
CA ILE A 213 23.49 -2.48 -19.15
C ILE A 213 24.16 -2.12 -20.48
N ASP A 214 23.37 -1.78 -21.51
CA ASP A 214 23.84 -1.35 -22.83
C ASP A 214 24.38 0.10 -22.84
N GLY A 215 24.53 0.73 -21.67
CA GLY A 215 25.17 2.05 -21.53
C GLY A 215 24.22 3.24 -21.52
N TRP A 216 22.90 3.05 -21.64
CA TRP A 216 21.96 4.14 -21.46
C TRP A 216 21.98 4.65 -20.02
N ASN A 217 22.21 5.94 -19.87
CA ASN A 217 22.36 6.58 -18.56
C ASN A 217 21.38 7.77 -18.44
N PRO A 218 20.14 7.52 -18.04
CA PRO A 218 19.14 8.58 -17.96
C PRO A 218 19.47 9.58 -16.85
N LYS A 219 18.89 10.77 -16.98
CA LYS A 219 18.58 11.58 -15.80
C LYS A 219 17.60 10.77 -14.94
N THR A 220 17.43 11.14 -13.67
CA THR A 220 16.44 10.50 -12.80
C THR A 220 15.09 10.34 -13.50
N THR A 221 14.55 9.13 -13.47
CA THR A 221 13.27 8.79 -14.07
C THR A 221 12.41 8.07 -13.05
N ASN A 222 11.31 8.70 -12.66
CA ASN A 222 10.25 8.07 -11.89
C ASN A 222 9.07 7.81 -12.83
N LEU A 223 8.70 6.55 -12.98
CA LEU A 223 7.53 6.13 -13.75
C LEU A 223 6.45 5.72 -12.77
N SER A 224 5.42 6.54 -12.61
CA SER A 224 4.22 6.18 -11.86
C SER A 224 3.25 5.43 -12.75
N ARG A 225 2.68 4.33 -12.23
CA ARG A 225 1.64 3.55 -12.91
C ARG A 225 0.30 3.79 -12.21
N PRO A 226 -0.78 3.92 -13.00
CA PRO A 226 -2.09 4.16 -12.44
C PRO A 226 -2.57 2.98 -11.59
N VAL A 227 -3.40 3.29 -10.62
CA VAL A 227 -4.11 2.35 -9.76
C VAL A 227 -5.61 2.53 -9.93
N ARG A 228 -6.41 1.57 -9.48
CA ARG A 228 -7.86 1.69 -9.49
C ARG A 228 -8.48 1.00 -8.28
N LEU A 229 -9.60 1.53 -7.83
CA LEU A 229 -10.41 0.92 -6.79
C LEU A 229 -11.13 -0.34 -7.33
N VAL A 230 -11.13 -1.39 -6.52
CA VAL A 230 -11.90 -2.62 -6.74
C VAL A 230 -12.81 -2.83 -5.55
N VAL A 231 -14.09 -2.58 -5.74
CA VAL A 231 -15.12 -2.73 -4.70
C VAL A 231 -15.54 -4.20 -4.61
N ARG A 232 -15.61 -4.73 -3.37
CA ARG A 232 -16.07 -6.07 -3.04
C ARG A 232 -16.92 -6.02 -1.76
N ASP A 233 -16.96 -7.12 -1.00
CA ASP A 233 -17.95 -7.36 0.05
C ASP A 233 -17.50 -6.90 1.46
N SER A 234 -16.28 -6.39 1.62
CA SER A 234 -15.69 -6.10 2.93
C SER A 234 -16.01 -4.72 3.51
N VAL A 235 -16.85 -3.94 2.82
CA VAL A 235 -17.25 -2.59 3.24
C VAL A 235 -18.75 -2.48 3.32
N LYS A 236 -19.27 -2.00 4.46
CA LYS A 236 -20.68 -1.73 4.70
C LYS A 236 -21.03 -0.28 4.31
N LEU A 237 -22.17 -0.11 3.67
CA LEU A 237 -22.75 1.20 3.45
C LEU A 237 -23.46 1.63 4.74
N LEU A 238 -23.01 2.72 5.37
CA LEU A 238 -23.59 3.25 6.62
C LEU A 238 -24.69 4.24 6.38
N ASN A 239 -24.58 5.04 5.33
CA ASN A 239 -25.60 5.98 4.88
C ASN A 239 -26.01 5.57 3.47
N PRO A 240 -27.09 4.80 3.28
CA PRO A 240 -27.63 4.63 1.94
C PRO A 240 -27.98 6.02 1.38
N PRO A 241 -27.83 6.28 0.07
CA PRO A 241 -28.33 7.50 -0.52
C PRO A 241 -29.81 7.65 -0.12
N GLU A 242 -30.21 8.85 0.32
CA GLU A 242 -31.63 9.15 0.52
C GLU A 242 -32.32 8.86 -0.81
N ASP A 243 -33.32 7.96 -0.79
CA ASP A 243 -34.16 7.74 -1.94
C ASP A 243 -34.86 9.06 -2.28
N ASP A 244 -34.44 9.70 -3.37
CA ASP A 244 -35.08 10.88 -3.97
C ASP A 244 -36.47 10.51 -4.54
N SER A 245 -37.19 9.60 -3.88
CA SER A 245 -38.60 9.28 -4.14
C SER A 245 -39.52 10.05 -3.18
N SER A 246 -39.36 11.36 -3.08
CA SER A 246 -40.49 12.20 -2.71
C SER A 246 -41.33 12.39 -3.96
N ASP A 247 -42.21 11.41 -4.20
CA ASP A 247 -43.36 11.52 -5.07
C ASP A 247 -44.06 12.86 -4.85
N ASP A 248 -43.94 13.74 -5.83
CA ASP A 248 -44.75 14.92 -5.99
C ASP A 248 -46.15 14.46 -6.52
N SER A 249 -46.89 13.79 -5.62
CA SER A 249 -48.30 13.42 -5.85
C SER A 249 -49.23 14.31 -5.04
N SER A 250 -49.17 15.62 -5.30
CA SER A 250 -50.24 16.53 -4.87
C SER A 250 -50.41 17.68 -5.85
N ALA A 251 -50.95 17.33 -7.04
CA ALA A 251 -51.59 18.31 -7.92
C ALA A 251 -52.73 17.63 -8.67
N LEU A 252 -53.87 17.63 -8.05
CA LEU A 252 -55.19 17.62 -8.70
C LEU A 252 -56.11 18.57 -7.97
#